data_7a4e021d08266cba96daed121d349821
#
_entry.id   7a4e021d08266cba96daed121d349821
#
_cell.length_a   1.000
_cell.length_b   1.000
_cell.length_c   1.000
_cell.angle_alpha   90.00
_cell.angle_beta   90.00
_cell.angle_gamma   90.00
#
_symmetry.space_group_name_H-M   'P 1'
#
loop_
_entity.id
_entity.type
_entity.pdbx_description
1 polymer ?
#
loop_
_entity_poly.entity_id
_entity_poly.type
_entity_poly.pdbx_seq_one_letter_code
_entity_poly.pdbx_strand_id
1 'polypeptide(L)'
;MKIITVCGSLRFIKEMIEIAEKMELQGNCMLTPIYPTKSNKDAYTEDEVVILDKMHKEKIKLSDAILVVNVDNYIGSSTKSEIEFAKKFGKEIIYYTDLIKENQ
;
A
#
# COMPACT_ATOMS: atom_id res chain seq x y z
N MET A 1 8.51 -4.92 -16.26
CA MET A 1 7.35 -4.24 -15.58
C MET A 1 6.77 -5.13 -14.53
N LYS A 2 6.51 -4.58 -13.34
CA LYS A 2 5.79 -5.27 -12.27
C LYS A 2 4.50 -4.54 -11.98
N ILE A 3 3.48 -5.27 -11.51
CA ILE A 3 2.27 -4.69 -10.95
C ILE A 3 2.47 -4.68 -9.44
N ILE A 4 2.44 -3.51 -8.83
CA ILE A 4 2.77 -3.32 -7.41
C ILE A 4 1.64 -2.57 -6.71
N THR A 5 1.12 -3.14 -5.62
CA THR A 5 0.11 -2.47 -4.80
C THR A 5 0.78 -1.77 -3.63
N VAL A 6 0.51 -0.48 -3.48
CA VAL A 6 1.02 0.33 -2.37
C VAL A 6 0.20 0.05 -1.12
N CYS A 7 0.87 -0.25 -0.03
CA CYS A 7 0.27 -0.51 1.28
C CYS A 7 0.92 0.41 2.31
N GLY A 8 0.17 0.82 3.31
CA GLY A 8 0.72 1.66 4.37
C GLY A 8 -0.36 2.41 5.11
N SER A 9 0.03 3.04 6.21
CA SER A 9 -0.87 3.87 7.00
C SER A 9 -1.24 5.14 6.22
N LEU A 10 -2.50 5.55 6.31
CA LEU A 10 -2.96 6.79 5.67
C LEU A 10 -2.26 8.03 6.21
N ARG A 11 -1.58 7.93 7.36
CA ARG A 11 -0.73 9.03 7.85
C ARG A 11 0.42 9.33 6.90
N PHE A 12 0.77 8.39 6.01
CA PHE A 12 1.85 8.54 5.04
C PHE A 12 1.35 8.76 3.61
N ILE A 13 0.14 9.34 3.46
CA ILE A 13 -0.44 9.58 2.13
C ILE A 13 0.53 10.31 1.21
N LYS A 14 1.20 11.34 1.72
CA LYS A 14 2.13 12.13 0.92
C LYS A 14 3.26 11.26 0.35
N GLU A 15 3.90 10.47 1.23
CA GLU A 15 4.98 9.56 0.82
C GLU A 15 4.47 8.49 -0.13
N MET A 16 3.25 7.99 0.10
CA MET A 16 2.64 6.97 -0.76
C MET A 16 2.41 7.51 -2.18
N ILE A 17 1.91 8.73 -2.29
CA ILE A 17 1.68 9.38 -3.59
C ILE A 17 3.01 9.60 -4.32
N GLU A 18 4.00 10.14 -3.62
CA GLU A 18 5.30 10.46 -4.20
C GLU A 18 6.04 9.21 -4.71
N ILE A 19 6.07 8.15 -3.90
CA ILE A 19 6.77 6.92 -4.30
C ILE A 19 6.04 6.18 -5.42
N ALA A 20 4.70 6.20 -5.41
CA ALA A 20 3.92 5.59 -6.47
C ALA A 20 4.21 6.27 -7.81
N GLU A 21 4.21 7.59 -7.85
CA GLU A 21 4.53 8.34 -9.05
C GLU A 21 5.92 8.01 -9.56
N LYS A 22 6.91 8.03 -8.66
CA LYS A 22 8.31 7.74 -9.02
C LYS A 22 8.44 6.35 -9.64
N MET A 23 7.85 5.33 -9.00
CA MET A 23 7.98 3.95 -9.48
C MET A 23 7.20 3.71 -10.77
N GLU A 24 6.07 4.39 -10.96
CA GLU A 24 5.33 4.28 -12.20
C GLU A 24 6.10 4.91 -13.35
N LEU A 25 6.76 6.04 -13.12
CA LEU A 25 7.65 6.64 -14.13
C LEU A 25 8.85 5.76 -14.46
N GLN A 26 9.21 4.84 -13.57
CA GLN A 26 10.24 3.84 -13.82
C GLN A 26 9.71 2.62 -14.60
N GLY A 27 8.42 2.60 -14.91
CA GLY A 27 7.83 1.55 -15.73
C GLY A 27 7.10 0.46 -14.95
N ASN A 28 6.77 0.69 -13.69
CA ASN A 28 5.95 -0.24 -12.91
C ASN A 28 4.48 0.21 -12.91
N CYS A 29 3.56 -0.74 -12.92
CA CYS A 29 2.14 -0.45 -12.82
C CYS A 29 1.77 -0.37 -11.34
N MET A 30 1.54 0.84 -10.82
CA MET A 30 1.28 1.04 -9.41
C MET A 30 -0.22 1.07 -9.13
N LEU A 31 -0.66 0.23 -8.19
CA LEU A 31 -2.03 0.23 -7.68
C LEU A 31 -2.01 0.84 -6.28
N THR A 32 -2.85 1.83 -6.04
CA THR A 32 -2.88 2.51 -4.75
C THR A 32 -4.16 2.19 -3.99
N PRO A 33 -4.17 2.36 -2.66
CA PRO A 33 -5.43 2.32 -1.92
C PRO A 33 -6.31 3.49 -2.38
N ILE A 34 -7.60 3.39 -2.10
CA ILE A 34 -8.48 4.53 -2.28
C ILE A 34 -8.16 5.51 -1.17
N TYR A 35 -7.76 6.73 -1.54
CA TYR A 35 -7.50 7.76 -0.55
C TYR A 35 -8.84 8.39 -0.13
N PRO A 36 -9.11 8.48 1.19
CA PRO A 36 -10.41 8.96 1.65
C PRO A 36 -10.69 10.38 1.19
N THR A 37 -11.89 10.62 0.70
CA THR A 37 -12.38 11.96 0.39
C THR A 37 -12.98 12.63 1.63
N LYS A 38 -13.28 11.83 2.65
CA LYS A 38 -13.85 12.32 3.90
C LYS A 38 -12.74 12.54 4.93
N SER A 39 -12.84 13.63 5.69
CA SER A 39 -11.78 14.05 6.62
C SER A 39 -11.70 13.25 7.91
N ASN A 40 -12.64 12.34 8.14
CA ASN A 40 -12.80 11.64 9.41
C ASN A 40 -13.06 10.16 9.15
N LYS A 41 -12.35 9.28 9.87
CA LYS A 41 -12.55 7.83 9.82
C LYS A 41 -14.00 7.43 10.09
N ASP A 42 -14.65 8.13 11.04
CA ASP A 42 -16.02 7.84 11.45
C ASP A 42 -17.06 8.22 10.39
N ALA A 43 -16.62 8.87 9.30
CA ALA A 43 -17.49 9.19 8.19
C ALA A 43 -17.83 8.00 7.30
N TYR A 44 -17.12 6.87 7.48
CA TYR A 44 -17.40 5.64 6.75
C TYR A 44 -18.14 4.65 7.65
N THR A 45 -19.13 3.95 7.09
CA THR A 45 -19.84 2.90 7.82
C THR A 45 -18.94 1.68 7.96
N GLU A 46 -19.27 0.77 8.89
CA GLU A 46 -18.53 -0.48 9.04
C GLU A 46 -18.53 -1.30 7.76
N ASP A 47 -19.67 -1.35 7.05
CA ASP A 47 -19.79 -2.06 5.78
C ASP A 47 -18.89 -1.45 4.73
N GLU A 48 -18.80 -0.13 4.66
CA GLU A 48 -17.90 0.56 3.71
C GLU A 48 -16.44 0.24 4.00
N VAL A 49 -16.05 0.23 5.25
CA VAL A 49 -14.68 -0.12 5.65
C VAL A 49 -14.35 -1.55 5.23
N VAL A 50 -15.28 -2.48 5.43
CA VAL A 50 -15.09 -3.88 5.03
C VAL A 50 -14.90 -4.00 3.51
N ILE A 51 -15.71 -3.27 2.74
CA ILE A 51 -15.61 -3.26 1.27
C ILE A 51 -14.27 -2.71 0.82
N LEU A 52 -13.84 -1.58 1.38
CA LEU A 52 -12.56 -0.96 1.02
C LEU A 52 -11.38 -1.88 1.32
N ASP A 53 -11.40 -2.55 2.48
CA ASP A 53 -10.36 -3.50 2.85
C ASP A 53 -10.34 -4.69 1.89
N LYS A 54 -11.49 -5.24 1.57
CA LYS A 54 -11.61 -6.37 0.65
C LYS A 54 -11.10 -6.01 -0.74
N MET A 55 -11.47 -4.84 -1.24
CA MET A 55 -11.04 -4.39 -2.57
C MET A 55 -9.53 -4.14 -2.61
N HIS A 56 -8.96 -3.62 -1.54
CA HIS A 56 -7.51 -3.44 -1.47
C HIS A 56 -6.79 -4.79 -1.52
N LYS A 57 -7.31 -5.80 -0.84
CA LYS A 57 -6.76 -7.16 -0.89
C LYS A 57 -6.90 -7.79 -2.28
N GLU A 58 -7.95 -7.46 -3.02
CA GLU A 58 -8.07 -7.89 -4.42
C GLU A 58 -6.97 -7.27 -5.28
N LYS A 59 -6.62 -6.00 -5.04
CA LYS A 59 -5.48 -5.38 -5.73
C LYS A 59 -4.18 -6.12 -5.44
N ILE A 60 -3.99 -6.55 -4.20
CA ILE A 60 -2.81 -7.34 -3.81
C ILE A 60 -2.77 -8.65 -4.60
N LYS A 61 -3.90 -9.34 -4.74
CA LYS A 61 -3.96 -10.58 -5.52
C LYS A 61 -3.58 -10.37 -6.98
N LEU A 62 -3.94 -9.23 -7.56
CA LEU A 62 -3.62 -8.90 -8.95
C LEU A 62 -2.16 -8.51 -9.14
N SER A 63 -1.44 -8.25 -8.07
CA SER A 63 -0.08 -7.70 -8.12
C SER A 63 0.98 -8.77 -8.09
N ASP A 64 2.18 -8.42 -8.56
CA ASP A 64 3.38 -9.22 -8.41
C ASP A 64 4.00 -8.99 -7.04
N ALA A 65 3.83 -7.79 -6.51
CA ALA A 65 4.45 -7.38 -5.25
C ALA A 65 3.57 -6.36 -4.53
N ILE A 66 3.84 -6.16 -3.24
CA ILE A 66 3.34 -5.00 -2.53
C ILE A 66 4.52 -4.11 -2.13
N LEU A 67 4.26 -2.81 -2.07
CA LEU A 67 5.20 -1.83 -1.54
C LEU A 67 4.66 -1.33 -0.20
N VAL A 68 5.35 -1.68 0.87
CA VAL A 68 4.97 -1.26 2.22
C VAL A 68 5.65 0.08 2.52
N VAL A 69 4.85 1.14 2.64
CA VAL A 69 5.38 2.48 2.94
C VAL A 69 5.47 2.63 4.46
N ASN A 70 6.61 2.22 4.98
CA ASN A 70 6.89 2.15 6.42
C ASN A 70 7.84 3.28 6.86
N VAL A 71 7.37 4.51 6.76
CA VAL A 71 8.16 5.68 7.18
C VAL A 71 8.54 5.51 8.66
N ASP A 72 9.83 5.70 8.97
CA ASP A 72 10.40 5.48 10.30
C ASP A 72 10.12 4.07 10.86
N ASN A 73 10.02 3.09 9.97
CA ASN A 73 9.71 1.69 10.30
C ASN A 73 8.33 1.46 10.93
N TYR A 74 7.44 2.45 10.84
CA TYR A 74 6.08 2.29 11.36
C TYR A 74 5.24 1.42 10.44
N ILE A 75 4.62 0.40 11.02
CA ILE A 75 3.68 -0.49 10.32
C ILE A 75 2.47 -0.66 11.23
N GLY A 76 1.32 -0.14 10.80
CA GLY A 76 0.07 -0.27 11.56
C GLY A 76 -0.56 -1.66 11.42
N SER A 77 -1.61 -1.93 12.19
CA SER A 77 -2.27 -3.24 12.21
C SER A 77 -2.87 -3.62 10.87
N SER A 78 -3.50 -2.68 10.16
CA SER A 78 -4.05 -2.95 8.82
C SER A 78 -2.97 -3.34 7.83
N THR A 79 -1.84 -2.64 7.86
CA THR A 79 -0.71 -2.92 6.97
C THR A 79 -0.09 -4.27 7.30
N LYS A 80 0.01 -4.63 8.58
CA LYS A 80 0.48 -5.96 8.98
C LYS A 80 -0.41 -7.06 8.40
N SER A 81 -1.73 -6.87 8.43
CA SER A 81 -2.69 -7.80 7.84
C SER A 81 -2.47 -7.95 6.33
N GLU A 82 -2.19 -6.84 5.64
CA GLU A 82 -1.93 -6.84 4.20
C GLU A 82 -0.62 -7.57 3.87
N ILE A 83 0.41 -7.40 4.70
CA ILE A 83 1.68 -8.11 4.54
C ILE A 83 1.47 -9.62 4.68
N GLU A 84 0.75 -10.07 5.69
CA GLU A 84 0.45 -11.48 5.89
C GLU A 84 -0.37 -12.04 4.73
N PHE A 85 -1.33 -11.29 4.23
CA PHE A 85 -2.14 -11.66 3.08
C PHE A 85 -1.26 -11.82 1.83
N ALA A 86 -0.36 -10.87 1.58
CA ALA A 86 0.55 -10.92 0.44
C ALA A 86 1.48 -12.14 0.53
N LYS A 87 2.01 -12.43 1.71
CA LYS A 87 2.85 -13.61 1.94
C LYS A 87 2.09 -14.90 1.64
N LYS A 88 0.84 -14.97 2.07
CA LYS A 88 -0.01 -16.14 1.83
C LYS A 88 -0.17 -16.43 0.33
N PHE A 89 -0.23 -15.38 -0.49
CA PHE A 89 -0.37 -15.50 -1.93
C PHE A 89 0.96 -15.46 -2.68
N GLY A 90 2.08 -15.58 -1.97
CA GLY A 90 3.41 -15.67 -2.58
C GLY A 90 3.89 -14.40 -3.25
N LYS A 91 3.41 -13.24 -2.81
CA LYS A 91 3.78 -11.97 -3.40
C LYS A 91 5.10 -11.47 -2.80
N GLU A 92 5.89 -10.76 -3.61
CA GLU A 92 7.10 -10.09 -3.15
C GLU A 92 6.71 -8.94 -2.21
N ILE A 93 7.51 -8.72 -1.17
CA ILE A 93 7.31 -7.61 -0.22
C ILE A 93 8.47 -6.65 -0.39
N ILE A 94 8.17 -5.43 -0.78
CA ILE A 94 9.15 -4.35 -0.94
C ILE A 94 8.90 -3.33 0.15
N TYR A 95 9.95 -2.90 0.86
CA TYR A 95 9.81 -1.91 1.92
C TYR A 95 10.35 -0.56 1.47
N TYR A 96 9.58 0.49 1.71
CA TYR A 96 9.95 1.86 1.39
C TYR A 96 11.28 2.25 2.03
N THR A 97 11.53 1.84 3.30
CA THR A 97 12.78 2.15 3.98
C THR A 97 14.00 1.55 3.28
N ASP A 98 13.85 0.41 2.64
CA ASP A 98 14.96 -0.19 1.87
C ASP A 98 15.22 0.60 0.59
N LEU A 99 14.17 1.09 -0.07
CA LEU A 99 14.31 1.87 -1.31
C LEU A 99 15.02 3.20 -1.08
N ILE A 100 14.70 3.89 0.01
CA ILE A 100 15.34 5.18 0.30
C ILE A 100 16.79 5.01 0.73
N LYS A 101 17.16 3.87 1.34
CA LYS A 101 18.56 3.56 1.66
C LYS A 101 19.41 3.37 0.41
N GLU A 102 18.85 2.71 -0.61
CA GLU A 102 19.55 2.44 -1.87
C GLU A 102 19.88 3.72 -2.64
N ASN A 103 19.15 4.81 -2.38
CA ASN A 103 19.31 6.09 -3.06
C ASN A 103 20.17 7.10 -2.29
N GLN A 104 20.80 6.70 -1.21
CA GLN A 104 21.67 7.57 -0.40
C GLN A 104 23.14 7.37 -0.75
#